data_a0f39964a662233657e1cf489d560911
#
_entry.id   a0f39964a662233657e1cf489d560911
#
_cell.length_a   1.000
_cell.length_b   1.000
_cell.length_c   1.000
_cell.angle_alpha   90.00
_cell.angle_beta   90.00
_cell.angle_gamma   90.00
#
_symmetry.space_group_name_H-M   'P 1'
#
loop_
_entity.id
_entity.type
_entity.pdbx_description
1 polymer ?
#
loop_
_entity_poly.entity_id
_entity_poly.type
_entity_poly.pdbx_seq_one_letter_code
_entity_poly.pdbx_strand_id
1 'polypeptide(L)'
;EMAKVLPDGSTTLAFDAEQVATIDPEKGISLPGWDASYKPEELKALLVEYKAIYEEALWEHLEYFLKAIIPVAEQAGVKMAMHPDDPPRPIFGLPRIVKNRDDLARLLKIVDSPANGLTLCSGSLGADLGNNIESLVREFGGMGRIHFGHLRNVKVEADGSFYEATHRSSDGSLDMAAIVKAYHDTGYTGYWRPDHGR
;
A
#
# COMPACT_ATOMS: atom_id res chain seq x y z
N GLU A 1 0.75 15.80 13.26
CA GLU A 1 -0.22 15.43 12.20
C GLU A 1 0.08 16.26 10.96
N MET A 2 0.29 15.60 9.85
CA MET A 2 0.45 16.25 8.56
C MET A 2 -0.93 16.57 7.99
N ALA A 3 -1.61 17.56 8.56
CA ALA A 3 -2.91 18.01 8.09
C ALA A 3 -2.69 19.11 7.03
N LYS A 4 -3.26 18.92 5.85
CA LYS A 4 -3.26 19.90 4.76
C LYS A 4 -4.63 20.53 4.65
N VAL A 5 -4.66 21.87 4.61
CA VAL A 5 -5.88 22.63 4.31
C VAL A 5 -5.97 22.78 2.80
N LEU A 6 -7.09 22.37 2.22
CA LEU A 6 -7.35 22.43 0.80
C LEU A 6 -8.01 23.77 0.39
N PRO A 7 -8.02 24.11 -0.91
CA PRO A 7 -8.58 25.40 -1.39
C PRO A 7 -10.04 25.64 -1.00
N ASP A 8 -10.82 24.60 -0.76
CA ASP A 8 -12.21 24.68 -0.31
C ASP A 8 -12.37 24.87 1.21
N GLY A 9 -11.25 24.99 1.96
CA GLY A 9 -11.19 25.18 3.39
C GLY A 9 -11.28 23.91 4.21
N SER A 10 -11.44 22.75 3.60
CA SER A 10 -11.45 21.47 4.31
C SER A 10 -10.04 20.97 4.61
N THR A 11 -9.92 20.06 5.57
CA THR A 11 -8.65 19.47 5.99
C THR A 11 -8.57 18.02 5.55
N THR A 12 -7.42 17.63 5.04
CA THR A 12 -7.11 16.24 4.67
C THR A 12 -5.78 15.81 5.28
N LEU A 13 -5.54 14.50 5.35
CA LEU A 13 -4.25 13.94 5.71
C LEU A 13 -3.31 14.00 4.51
N ALA A 14 -2.07 14.39 4.77
CA ALA A 14 -1.03 14.49 3.76
C ALA A 14 0.25 13.77 4.19
N PHE A 15 0.93 13.19 3.23
CA PHE A 15 2.32 12.78 3.34
C PHE A 15 3.17 13.88 2.69
N ASP A 16 3.92 14.60 3.50
CA ASP A 16 4.82 15.65 3.06
C ASP A 16 6.24 15.07 3.01
N ALA A 17 6.80 14.97 1.82
CA ALA A 17 8.09 14.30 1.61
C ALA A 17 9.25 15.02 2.31
N GLU A 18 9.24 16.35 2.34
CA GLU A 18 10.27 17.16 3.00
C GLU A 18 10.16 17.02 4.52
N GLN A 19 8.95 17.15 5.07
CA GLN A 19 8.73 17.00 6.50
C GLN A 19 9.11 15.60 6.98
N VAL A 20 8.70 14.55 6.25
CA VAL A 20 9.06 13.16 6.61
C VAL A 20 10.57 12.94 6.59
N ALA A 21 11.29 13.54 5.63
CA ALA A 21 12.74 13.46 5.58
C ALA A 21 13.44 14.14 6.78
N THR A 22 12.79 15.12 7.40
CA THR A 22 13.32 15.86 8.58
C THR A 22 12.85 15.29 9.90
N ILE A 23 11.89 14.39 9.92
CA ILE A 23 11.42 13.75 11.15
C ILE A 23 12.55 12.91 11.75
N ASP A 24 12.87 13.21 12.99
CA ASP A 24 13.73 12.38 13.80
C ASP A 24 12.86 11.35 14.55
N PRO A 25 12.88 10.08 14.11
CA PRO A 25 12.04 9.07 14.75
C PRO A 25 12.39 8.83 16.22
N GLU A 26 13.57 9.27 16.67
CA GLU A 26 14.01 9.15 18.07
C GLU A 26 13.34 10.16 18.99
N LYS A 27 12.74 11.22 18.45
CA LYS A 27 12.02 12.25 19.22
C LYS A 27 10.53 11.97 19.41
N GLY A 28 10.07 10.83 18.95
CA GLY A 28 8.67 10.46 18.95
C GLY A 28 7.97 10.87 17.65
N ILE A 29 7.23 9.94 17.08
CA ILE A 29 6.49 10.15 15.85
C ILE A 29 5.02 9.96 16.16
N SER A 30 4.20 10.93 15.77
CA SER A 30 2.76 10.74 15.66
C SER A 30 2.44 10.40 14.21
N LEU A 31 2.46 9.11 13.88
CA LEU A 31 1.91 8.63 12.62
C LEU A 31 0.50 8.10 12.88
N PRO A 32 -0.50 8.47 12.07
CA PRO A 32 -1.85 7.95 12.22
C PRO A 32 -1.86 6.42 12.29
N GLY A 33 -2.39 5.88 13.41
CA GLY A 33 -2.47 4.45 13.64
C GLY A 33 -1.25 3.78 14.29
N TRP A 34 -0.10 4.47 14.44
CA TRP A 34 1.12 3.90 15.02
C TRP A 34 1.50 4.51 16.37
N ASP A 35 1.20 5.78 16.56
CA ASP A 35 1.56 6.57 17.75
C ASP A 35 0.93 6.08 19.05
N ALA A 36 -0.22 5.41 18.97
CA ALA A 36 -0.89 4.85 20.13
C ALA A 36 -0.27 3.54 20.64
N SER A 37 0.68 2.93 19.91
CA SER A 37 1.14 1.57 20.15
C SER A 37 2.50 1.47 20.84
N TYR A 38 3.37 2.48 20.70
CA TYR A 38 4.75 2.43 21.19
C TYR A 38 5.15 3.69 21.93
N LYS A 39 5.88 3.52 23.05
CA LYS A 39 6.59 4.62 23.67
C LYS A 39 7.82 5.00 22.84
N PRO A 40 8.31 6.26 22.92
CA PRO A 40 9.48 6.70 22.14
C PRO A 40 10.71 5.78 22.28
N GLU A 41 10.99 5.29 23.48
CA GLU A 41 12.11 4.40 23.75
C GLU A 41 11.93 3.01 23.12
N GLU A 42 10.71 2.49 23.10
CA GLU A 42 10.37 1.22 22.48
C GLU A 42 10.49 1.32 20.96
N LEU A 43 9.97 2.43 20.39
CA LEU A 43 10.10 2.69 18.94
C LEU A 43 11.57 2.80 18.54
N LYS A 44 12.38 3.52 19.32
CA LYS A 44 13.83 3.64 19.09
C LYS A 44 14.52 2.27 19.07
N ALA A 45 14.22 1.42 20.05
CA ALA A 45 14.79 0.07 20.11
C ALA A 45 14.41 -0.76 18.88
N LEU A 46 13.13 -0.72 18.46
CA LEU A 46 12.65 -1.39 17.26
C LEU A 46 13.34 -0.86 16.00
N LEU A 47 13.48 0.46 15.85
CA LEU A 47 14.16 1.04 14.69
C LEU A 47 15.62 0.60 14.59
N VAL A 48 16.32 0.48 15.72
CA VAL A 48 17.69 -0.05 15.75
C VAL A 48 17.73 -1.51 15.28
N GLU A 49 16.81 -2.33 15.76
CA GLU A 49 16.68 -3.73 15.34
C GLU A 49 16.37 -3.84 13.83
N TYR A 50 15.39 -3.07 13.35
CA TYR A 50 14.98 -3.10 11.95
C TYR A 50 16.02 -2.50 10.98
N LYS A 51 16.91 -1.61 11.41
CA LYS A 51 18.01 -1.10 10.57
C LYS A 51 18.95 -2.20 10.05
N ALA A 52 19.01 -3.35 10.73
CA ALA A 52 19.79 -4.50 10.29
C ALA A 52 19.08 -5.33 9.21
N ILE A 53 17.78 -5.08 8.97
CA ILE A 53 16.98 -5.83 8.02
C ILE A 53 16.92 -5.06 6.71
N TYR A 54 17.66 -5.56 5.70
CA TYR A 54 17.65 -4.99 4.36
C TYR A 54 16.52 -5.57 3.50
N GLU A 55 16.30 -4.99 2.32
CA GLU A 55 15.14 -5.30 1.46
C GLU A 55 15.05 -6.80 1.13
N GLU A 56 16.15 -7.46 0.78
CA GLU A 56 16.14 -8.89 0.46
C GLU A 56 15.83 -9.76 1.68
N ALA A 57 16.30 -9.37 2.87
CA ALA A 57 15.94 -10.07 4.11
C ALA A 57 14.41 -10.00 4.40
N LEU A 58 13.77 -8.86 4.10
CA LEU A 58 12.29 -8.77 4.18
C LEU A 58 11.61 -9.73 3.19
N TRP A 59 12.15 -9.87 1.98
CA TRP A 59 11.65 -10.84 1.00
C TRP A 59 11.82 -12.27 1.48
N GLU A 60 12.96 -12.63 2.09
CA GLU A 60 13.19 -13.95 2.69
C GLU A 60 12.20 -14.23 3.83
N HIS A 61 11.93 -13.25 4.69
CA HIS A 61 10.95 -13.38 5.76
C HIS A 61 9.53 -13.55 5.20
N LEU A 62 9.16 -12.78 4.18
CA LEU A 62 7.87 -12.90 3.52
C LEU A 62 7.72 -14.27 2.84
N GLU A 63 8.77 -14.76 2.19
CA GLU A 63 8.81 -16.08 1.60
C GLU A 63 8.59 -17.19 2.64
N TYR A 64 9.29 -17.12 3.76
CA TYR A 64 9.10 -18.05 4.88
C TYR A 64 7.65 -18.05 5.37
N PHE A 65 7.08 -16.87 5.58
CA PHE A 65 5.70 -16.71 6.04
C PHE A 65 4.70 -17.26 5.02
N LEU A 66 4.79 -16.88 3.75
CA LEU A 66 3.85 -17.32 2.73
C LEU A 66 3.91 -18.83 2.48
N LYS A 67 5.11 -19.42 2.46
CA LYS A 67 5.28 -20.89 2.34
C LYS A 67 4.63 -21.66 3.48
N ALA A 68 4.60 -21.07 4.67
CA ALA A 68 3.95 -21.70 5.83
C ALA A 68 2.42 -21.54 5.81
N ILE A 69 1.91 -20.35 5.45
CA ILE A 69 0.48 -20.04 5.63
C ILE A 69 -0.38 -20.35 4.39
N ILE A 70 0.14 -20.19 3.18
CA ILE A 70 -0.67 -20.36 1.96
C ILE A 70 -1.22 -21.77 1.79
N PRO A 71 -0.45 -22.87 2.05
CA PRO A 71 -1.00 -24.23 2.00
C PRO A 71 -2.16 -24.45 2.99
N VAL A 72 -2.08 -23.82 4.16
CA VAL A 72 -3.15 -23.93 5.18
C VAL A 72 -4.39 -23.13 4.72
N ALA A 73 -4.20 -21.95 4.17
CA ALA A 73 -5.28 -21.14 3.60
C ALA A 73 -6.00 -21.89 2.47
N GLU A 74 -5.24 -22.53 1.59
CA GLU A 74 -5.77 -23.32 0.48
C GLU A 74 -6.62 -24.49 0.97
N GLN A 75 -6.13 -25.27 1.97
CA GLN A 75 -6.87 -26.35 2.59
C GLN A 75 -8.15 -25.86 3.28
N ALA A 76 -8.12 -24.69 3.88
CA ALA A 76 -9.26 -24.07 4.55
C ALA A 76 -10.23 -23.37 3.60
N GLY A 77 -9.93 -23.30 2.30
CA GLY A 77 -10.72 -22.52 1.32
C GLY A 77 -10.67 -21.01 1.55
N VAL A 78 -9.64 -20.50 2.21
CA VAL A 78 -9.44 -19.07 2.50
C VAL A 78 -8.51 -18.46 1.46
N LYS A 79 -8.87 -17.28 0.98
CA LYS A 79 -8.02 -16.47 0.09
C LYS A 79 -7.26 -15.43 0.90
N MET A 80 -5.94 -15.52 0.89
CA MET A 80 -5.09 -14.49 1.47
C MET A 80 -4.98 -13.32 0.51
N ALA A 81 -4.97 -12.10 1.03
CA ALA A 81 -4.91 -10.88 0.23
C ALA A 81 -3.85 -9.94 0.81
N MET A 82 -2.64 -10.00 0.26
CA MET A 82 -1.54 -9.14 0.70
C MET A 82 -1.79 -7.68 0.25
N HIS A 83 -1.74 -6.77 1.22
CA HIS A 83 -1.84 -5.33 0.97
C HIS A 83 -0.46 -4.77 0.59
N PRO A 84 -0.36 -3.86 -0.41
CA PRO A 84 0.88 -3.19 -0.74
C PRO A 84 1.35 -2.27 0.39
N ASP A 85 2.63 -1.93 0.35
CA ASP A 85 3.19 -0.94 1.27
C ASP A 85 2.56 0.45 1.04
N ASP A 86 2.32 1.17 2.12
CA ASP A 86 1.77 2.52 2.09
C ASP A 86 2.62 3.47 2.96
N PRO A 87 3.27 4.46 2.37
CA PRO A 87 3.48 4.68 0.94
C PRO A 87 4.40 3.63 0.29
N PRO A 88 4.38 3.49 -1.05
CA PRO A 88 5.18 2.49 -1.75
C PRO A 88 6.64 2.93 -1.93
N ARG A 89 7.25 3.40 -0.85
CA ARG A 89 8.65 3.87 -0.79
C ARG A 89 9.21 3.75 0.63
N PRO A 90 10.54 3.66 0.80
CA PRO A 90 11.19 3.61 2.12
C PRO A 90 10.79 4.80 3.00
N ILE A 91 10.58 4.54 4.29
CA ILE A 91 10.34 5.54 5.33
C ILE A 91 11.33 5.33 6.47
N PHE A 92 11.90 6.41 6.99
CA PHE A 92 12.89 6.37 8.09
C PHE A 92 14.10 5.48 7.83
N GLY A 93 14.47 5.33 6.56
CA GLY A 93 15.56 4.44 6.14
C GLY A 93 15.20 2.95 6.20
N LEU A 94 13.95 2.60 6.51
CA LEU A 94 13.48 1.23 6.48
C LEU A 94 12.95 0.87 5.08
N PRO A 95 13.34 -0.29 4.54
CA PRO A 95 12.91 -0.71 3.21
C PRO A 95 11.42 -1.05 3.17
N ARG A 96 10.85 -0.97 1.97
CA ARG A 96 9.52 -1.46 1.58
C ARG A 96 9.68 -2.44 0.45
N ILE A 97 8.84 -3.47 0.37
CA ILE A 97 9.04 -4.59 -0.56
C ILE A 97 7.85 -4.87 -1.47
N VAL A 98 6.68 -4.28 -1.22
CA VAL A 98 5.47 -4.46 -2.05
C VAL A 98 5.03 -3.11 -2.58
N LYS A 99 5.74 -2.61 -3.60
CA LYS A 99 5.69 -1.20 -4.05
C LYS A 99 5.18 -1.01 -5.47
N ASN A 100 5.36 -2.01 -6.32
CA ASN A 100 5.17 -1.88 -7.76
C ASN A 100 4.77 -3.21 -8.42
N ARG A 101 4.57 -3.18 -9.75
CA ARG A 101 4.19 -4.34 -10.56
C ARG A 101 5.09 -5.56 -10.34
N ASP A 102 6.41 -5.35 -10.34
CA ASP A 102 7.38 -6.45 -10.26
C ASP A 102 7.42 -7.08 -8.87
N ASP A 103 7.27 -6.27 -7.84
CA ASP A 103 7.13 -6.73 -6.46
C ASP A 103 5.86 -7.58 -6.28
N LEU A 104 4.71 -7.11 -6.81
CA LEU A 104 3.46 -7.87 -6.80
C LEU A 104 3.60 -9.21 -7.52
N ALA A 105 4.26 -9.22 -8.68
CA ALA A 105 4.52 -10.44 -9.43
C ALA A 105 5.49 -11.38 -8.68
N ARG A 106 6.52 -10.84 -8.02
CA ARG A 106 7.45 -11.60 -7.17
C ARG A 106 6.70 -12.27 -6.01
N LEU A 107 5.87 -11.51 -5.30
CA LEU A 107 5.05 -11.99 -4.19
C LEU A 107 4.20 -13.20 -4.60
N LEU A 108 3.49 -13.09 -5.73
CA LEU A 108 2.63 -14.17 -6.22
C LEU A 108 3.40 -15.43 -6.62
N LYS A 109 4.65 -15.29 -7.07
CA LYS A 109 5.53 -16.39 -7.45
C LYS A 109 6.12 -17.15 -6.26
N ILE A 110 6.17 -16.55 -5.07
CA ILE A 110 6.69 -17.21 -3.86
C ILE A 110 5.93 -18.52 -3.58
N VAL A 111 4.61 -18.46 -3.66
CA VAL A 111 3.73 -19.65 -3.65
C VAL A 111 2.68 -19.42 -4.73
N ASP A 112 2.81 -20.09 -5.86
CA ASP A 112 1.86 -20.00 -6.97
C ASP A 112 0.60 -20.82 -6.68
N SER A 113 -0.25 -20.28 -5.84
CA SER A 113 -1.53 -20.86 -5.43
C SER A 113 -2.65 -19.85 -5.61
N PRO A 114 -3.86 -20.27 -6.02
CA PRO A 114 -5.02 -19.41 -6.07
C PRO A 114 -5.43 -18.84 -4.70
N ALA A 115 -4.91 -19.40 -3.60
CA ALA A 115 -5.10 -18.87 -2.25
C ALA A 115 -4.17 -17.70 -1.92
N ASN A 116 -3.05 -17.53 -2.66
CA ASN A 116 -2.14 -16.40 -2.54
C ASN A 116 -2.54 -15.29 -3.51
N GLY A 117 -2.90 -14.13 -3.03
CA GLY A 117 -3.36 -13.01 -3.85
C GLY A 117 -3.15 -11.66 -3.22
N LEU A 118 -3.76 -10.67 -3.81
CA LEU A 118 -3.52 -9.26 -3.55
C LEU A 118 -4.77 -8.56 -3.02
N THR A 119 -4.57 -7.68 -2.05
CA THR A 119 -5.40 -6.49 -1.90
C THR A 119 -4.84 -5.44 -2.85
N LEU A 120 -5.52 -5.13 -3.93
CA LEU A 120 -5.06 -4.09 -4.83
C LEU A 120 -5.60 -2.75 -4.33
N CYS A 121 -4.75 -2.02 -3.60
CA CYS A 121 -5.04 -0.68 -3.11
C CYS A 121 -4.58 0.36 -4.13
N SER A 122 -5.53 1.02 -4.77
CA SER A 122 -5.23 2.04 -5.78
C SER A 122 -4.49 3.24 -5.19
N GLY A 123 -4.81 3.66 -3.96
CA GLY A 123 -4.18 4.80 -3.32
C GLY A 123 -2.74 4.52 -2.87
N SER A 124 -2.50 3.37 -2.23
CA SER A 124 -1.16 3.00 -1.78
C SER A 124 -0.18 2.89 -2.96
N LEU A 125 -0.52 2.10 -3.98
CA LEU A 125 0.31 1.96 -5.18
C LEU A 125 0.34 3.25 -6.00
N GLY A 126 -0.78 3.97 -6.09
CA GLY A 126 -0.91 5.20 -6.87
C GLY A 126 -0.26 6.44 -6.23
N ALA A 127 0.23 6.34 -4.99
CA ALA A 127 1.11 7.35 -4.39
C ALA A 127 2.49 7.39 -5.07
N ASP A 128 2.79 6.42 -5.93
CA ASP A 128 3.87 6.47 -6.91
C ASP A 128 3.26 6.48 -8.33
N LEU A 129 3.39 7.62 -9.04
CA LEU A 129 2.87 7.79 -10.41
C LEU A 129 3.57 6.90 -11.45
N GLY A 130 4.66 6.22 -11.08
CA GLY A 130 5.26 5.16 -11.90
C GLY A 130 4.37 3.91 -12.01
N ASN A 131 3.43 3.74 -11.08
CA ASN A 131 2.47 2.64 -11.09
C ASN A 131 1.23 2.98 -11.93
N ASN A 132 1.01 2.26 -13.01
CA ASN A 132 -0.24 2.34 -13.77
C ASN A 132 -1.28 1.40 -13.15
N ILE A 133 -2.15 1.93 -12.31
CA ILE A 133 -3.12 1.14 -11.53
C ILE A 133 -4.11 0.40 -12.42
N GLU A 134 -4.59 1.01 -13.51
CA GLU A 134 -5.47 0.35 -14.46
C GLU A 134 -4.81 -0.91 -15.05
N SER A 135 -3.55 -0.80 -15.47
CA SER A 135 -2.78 -1.93 -15.99
C SER A 135 -2.58 -3.02 -14.95
N LEU A 136 -2.30 -2.67 -13.69
CA LEU A 136 -2.16 -3.64 -12.59
C LEU A 136 -3.47 -4.40 -12.35
N VAL A 137 -4.60 -3.70 -12.35
CA VAL A 137 -5.92 -4.34 -12.23
C VAL A 137 -6.16 -5.30 -13.38
N ARG A 138 -5.88 -4.90 -14.63
CA ARG A 138 -6.05 -5.77 -15.80
C ARG A 138 -5.17 -7.01 -15.73
N GLU A 139 -3.90 -6.85 -15.38
CA GLU A 139 -2.95 -7.96 -15.28
C GLU A 139 -3.35 -8.94 -14.16
N PHE A 140 -3.38 -8.49 -12.93
CA PHE A 140 -3.60 -9.37 -11.78
C PHE A 140 -5.07 -9.79 -11.59
N GLY A 141 -6.01 -8.96 -12.05
CA GLY A 141 -7.43 -9.32 -12.14
C GLY A 141 -7.67 -10.39 -13.21
N GLY A 142 -7.05 -10.26 -14.38
CA GLY A 142 -7.09 -11.28 -15.43
C GLY A 142 -6.52 -12.63 -15.01
N MET A 143 -5.56 -12.64 -14.07
CA MET A 143 -5.03 -13.85 -13.43
C MET A 143 -5.93 -14.41 -12.33
N GLY A 144 -7.00 -13.70 -11.91
CA GLY A 144 -7.83 -14.07 -10.77
C GLY A 144 -7.11 -13.92 -9.42
N ARG A 145 -6.06 -13.10 -9.33
CA ARG A 145 -5.20 -12.97 -8.15
C ARG A 145 -5.49 -11.72 -7.33
N ILE A 146 -6.48 -10.92 -7.68
CA ILE A 146 -6.99 -9.84 -6.80
C ILE A 146 -8.10 -10.45 -5.96
N HIS A 147 -7.89 -10.52 -4.65
CA HIS A 147 -8.87 -11.08 -3.72
C HIS A 147 -9.67 -9.99 -3.00
N PHE A 148 -9.15 -8.78 -2.95
CA PHE A 148 -9.81 -7.63 -2.36
C PHE A 148 -9.47 -6.35 -3.13
N GLY A 149 -10.46 -5.58 -3.50
CA GLY A 149 -10.29 -4.27 -4.15
C GLY A 149 -10.38 -3.16 -3.11
N HIS A 150 -9.32 -2.32 -3.00
CA HIS A 150 -9.26 -1.18 -2.10
C HIS A 150 -9.21 0.09 -2.94
N LEU A 151 -10.36 0.77 -3.04
CA LEU A 151 -10.51 1.93 -3.91
C LEU A 151 -10.24 3.21 -3.12
N ARG A 152 -9.13 3.85 -3.40
CA ARG A 152 -8.68 5.08 -2.77
C ARG A 152 -8.05 5.97 -3.83
N ASN A 153 -8.33 7.25 -3.79
CA ASN A 153 -7.72 8.23 -4.66
C ASN A 153 -6.80 9.15 -3.85
N VAL A 154 -5.66 9.44 -4.41
CA VAL A 154 -4.66 10.36 -3.83
C VAL A 154 -4.29 11.42 -4.85
N LYS A 155 -3.94 12.60 -4.38
CA LYS A 155 -3.32 13.64 -5.20
C LYS A 155 -1.83 13.64 -4.93
N VAL A 156 -1.04 13.32 -5.93
CA VAL A 156 0.43 13.33 -5.87
C VAL A 156 0.95 14.66 -6.42
N GLU A 157 1.89 15.25 -5.69
CA GLU A 157 2.55 16.51 -6.06
C GLU A 157 3.92 16.26 -6.71
N ALA A 158 4.49 17.27 -7.33
CA ALA A 158 5.72 17.13 -8.12
C ALA A 158 6.96 16.74 -7.29
N ASP A 159 6.96 17.04 -5.99
CA ASP A 159 8.01 16.69 -5.04
C ASP A 159 7.86 15.26 -4.46
N GLY A 160 6.80 14.54 -4.85
CA GLY A 160 6.46 13.22 -4.33
C GLY A 160 5.62 13.24 -3.05
N SER A 161 5.27 14.41 -2.54
CA SER A 161 4.23 14.54 -1.50
C SER A 161 2.88 14.11 -2.06
N PHE A 162 1.99 13.63 -1.20
CA PHE A 162 0.63 13.30 -1.61
C PHE A 162 -0.36 13.49 -0.46
N TYR A 163 -1.63 13.61 -0.82
CA TYR A 163 -2.70 13.72 0.17
C TYR A 163 -3.95 12.97 -0.28
N GLU A 164 -4.80 12.66 0.69
CA GLU A 164 -6.09 12.01 0.44
C GLU A 164 -6.99 12.89 -0.41
N ALA A 165 -7.51 12.34 -1.48
CA ALA A 165 -8.46 12.98 -2.38
C ALA A 165 -9.82 12.29 -2.37
N THR A 166 -10.86 12.96 -2.90
CA THR A 166 -12.14 12.31 -3.12
C THR A 166 -12.02 11.21 -4.18
N HIS A 167 -12.96 10.28 -4.21
CA HIS A 167 -12.95 9.19 -5.20
C HIS A 167 -13.25 9.64 -6.64
N ARG A 168 -13.48 10.94 -6.89
CA ARG A 168 -13.64 11.46 -8.26
C ARG A 168 -12.28 11.59 -8.93
N SER A 169 -12.18 11.14 -10.18
CA SER A 169 -10.92 11.23 -10.98
C SER A 169 -10.41 12.66 -11.11
N SER A 170 -11.30 13.66 -11.12
CA SER A 170 -10.93 15.09 -11.22
C SER A 170 -10.19 15.64 -10.01
N ASP A 171 -10.35 15.03 -8.85
CA ASP A 171 -9.90 15.58 -7.57
C ASP A 171 -8.53 15.02 -7.12
N GLY A 172 -8.15 13.86 -7.67
CA GLY A 172 -6.89 13.20 -7.38
C GLY A 172 -5.97 13.09 -8.59
N SER A 173 -5.03 12.18 -8.52
CA SER A 173 -4.09 11.85 -9.58
C SER A 173 -4.47 10.58 -10.35
N LEU A 174 -5.44 9.81 -9.84
CA LEU A 174 -5.83 8.52 -10.40
C LEU A 174 -7.15 8.64 -11.19
N ASP A 175 -7.22 8.00 -12.36
CA ASP A 175 -8.48 7.84 -13.08
C ASP A 175 -9.30 6.71 -12.45
N MET A 176 -10.07 7.05 -11.43
CA MET A 176 -10.90 6.09 -10.70
C MET A 176 -11.94 5.42 -11.59
N ALA A 177 -12.46 6.11 -12.62
CA ALA A 177 -13.42 5.55 -13.55
C ALA A 177 -12.76 4.46 -14.41
N ALA A 178 -11.55 4.70 -14.93
CA ALA A 178 -10.77 3.71 -15.68
C ALA A 178 -10.39 2.50 -14.80
N ILE A 179 -10.03 2.73 -13.55
CA ILE A 179 -9.71 1.66 -12.59
C ILE A 179 -10.94 0.77 -12.33
N VAL A 180 -12.10 1.35 -12.05
CA VAL A 180 -13.35 0.59 -11.85
C VAL A 180 -13.73 -0.17 -13.12
N LYS A 181 -13.58 0.47 -14.30
CA LYS A 181 -13.80 -0.20 -15.57
C LYS A 181 -12.85 -1.40 -15.77
N ALA A 182 -11.58 -1.29 -15.38
CA ALA A 182 -10.63 -2.39 -15.46
C ALA A 182 -11.06 -3.58 -14.60
N TYR A 183 -11.53 -3.35 -13.38
CA TYR A 183 -12.11 -4.40 -12.54
C TYR A 183 -13.30 -5.09 -13.23
N HIS A 184 -14.22 -4.32 -13.79
CA HIS A 184 -15.36 -4.87 -14.54
C HIS A 184 -14.91 -5.72 -15.73
N ASP A 185 -13.98 -5.21 -16.53
CA ASP A 185 -13.49 -5.86 -17.74
C ASP A 185 -12.76 -7.18 -17.46
N THR A 186 -12.16 -7.34 -16.26
CA THR A 186 -11.50 -8.59 -15.82
C THR A 186 -12.47 -9.60 -15.23
N GLY A 187 -13.76 -9.26 -15.12
CA GLY A 187 -14.76 -10.12 -14.51
C GLY A 187 -14.60 -10.29 -13.00
N TYR A 188 -14.00 -9.31 -12.33
CA TYR A 188 -13.81 -9.35 -10.88
C TYR A 188 -15.15 -9.37 -10.14
N THR A 189 -15.35 -10.36 -9.28
CA THR A 189 -16.58 -10.56 -8.49
C THR A 189 -16.31 -10.54 -6.98
N GLY A 190 -15.09 -10.16 -6.59
CA GLY A 190 -14.70 -10.06 -5.18
C GLY A 190 -15.26 -8.81 -4.48
N TYR A 191 -14.82 -8.63 -3.25
CA TYR A 191 -15.24 -7.49 -2.43
C TYR A 191 -14.46 -6.23 -2.79
N TRP A 192 -15.18 -5.11 -2.85
CA TRP A 192 -14.60 -3.77 -2.91
C TRP A 192 -14.89 -3.02 -1.63
N ARG A 193 -13.92 -2.24 -1.23
CA ARG A 193 -14.09 -1.25 -0.18
C ARG A 193 -13.63 0.12 -0.71
N PRO A 194 -14.50 1.15 -0.68
CA PRO A 194 -13.99 2.50 -0.71
C PRO A 194 -13.19 2.67 0.58
N ASP A 195 -11.89 2.83 0.41
CA ASP A 195 -10.96 3.04 1.53
C ASP A 195 -11.23 4.42 2.17
N HIS A 196 -10.44 4.77 3.19
CA HIS A 196 -10.49 6.13 3.67
C HIS A 196 -10.16 7.08 2.52
N GLY A 197 -10.70 8.22 2.58
CA GLY A 197 -10.58 9.26 1.59
C GLY A 197 -11.36 10.45 2.09
N ARG A 198 -11.53 11.39 1.24
CA ARG A 198 -12.22 12.62 1.54
C ARG A 198 -13.63 12.64 1.01
#